data_77a4ff50353ad7168dc8d73a74e05c26
#
_entry.id   77a4ff50353ad7168dc8d73a74e05c26
#
_cell.length_a   1.000
_cell.length_b   1.000
_cell.length_c   1.000
_cell.angle_alpha   90.00
_cell.angle_beta   90.00
_cell.angle_gamma   90.00
#
_symmetry.space_group_name_H-M   'P 1'
#
loop_
_entity.id
_entity.type
_entity.pdbx_description
1 polymer ?
#
loop_
_entity_poly.entity_id
_entity_poly.type
_entity_poly.pdbx_seq_one_letter_code
_entity_poly.pdbx_strand_id
1 'polypeptide(L)'
;SAAYVGILGQDVSRAMQGSGIPAGVYVTEAVSGSPAYDAGIQPGDIIVKFGTKEIGSFKDLQAQIENSASGVSVSVNVMRKGRDGYTEIPFLVSLRAR
;
A
#
# COMPACT_ATOMS: atom_id res chain seq x y z
N SER A 1 18.17 -2.72 -10.60
CA SER A 1 17.58 -3.68 -9.68
C SER A 1 16.15 -3.25 -9.34
N ALA A 2 15.32 -4.21 -8.99
CA ALA A 2 13.93 -3.95 -8.66
C ALA A 2 13.79 -3.16 -7.37
N ALA A 3 12.81 -2.26 -7.33
CA ALA A 3 12.46 -1.54 -6.12
C ALA A 3 11.79 -2.48 -5.13
N TYR A 4 11.87 -2.15 -3.86
CA TYR A 4 11.34 -2.95 -2.77
C TYR A 4 10.53 -2.08 -1.82
N VAL A 5 9.35 -2.53 -1.45
CA VAL A 5 8.45 -1.83 -0.54
C VAL A 5 8.26 -2.57 0.78
N GLY A 6 8.14 -3.89 0.74
CA GLY A 6 8.09 -4.72 1.95
C GLY A 6 6.68 -4.88 2.53
N ILE A 7 5.71 -5.13 1.68
CA ILE A 7 4.33 -5.35 2.10
C ILE A 7 3.91 -6.79 1.80
N LEU A 8 3.25 -7.41 2.76
CA LEU A 8 2.46 -8.62 2.55
C LEU A 8 0.99 -8.20 2.63
N GLY A 9 0.22 -8.67 1.68
CA GLY A 9 -1.18 -8.24 1.62
C GLY A 9 -1.99 -9.09 0.65
N GLN A 10 -3.25 -8.71 0.53
CA GLN A 10 -4.18 -9.40 -0.35
C GLN A 10 -5.21 -8.40 -0.87
N ASP A 11 -5.86 -8.78 -1.95
CA ASP A 11 -6.92 -7.96 -2.52
C ASP A 11 -8.08 -7.87 -1.54
N VAL A 12 -8.71 -6.70 -1.49
CA VAL A 12 -10.00 -6.55 -0.81
C VAL A 12 -11.04 -7.23 -1.68
N SER A 13 -11.70 -8.26 -1.16
CA SER A 13 -12.69 -9.03 -1.91
C SER A 13 -13.94 -8.20 -2.20
N ARG A 14 -14.75 -8.67 -3.16
CA ARG A 14 -16.04 -8.01 -3.46
C ARG A 14 -16.96 -8.02 -2.25
N ALA A 15 -16.95 -9.12 -1.48
CA ALA A 15 -17.77 -9.22 -0.27
C ALA A 15 -17.34 -8.16 0.76
N MET A 16 -16.03 -7.96 0.94
CA MET A 16 -15.52 -6.93 1.83
C MET A 16 -15.91 -5.53 1.34
N GLN A 17 -15.82 -5.29 0.03
CA GLN A 17 -16.25 -4.01 -0.55
C GLN A 17 -17.73 -3.76 -0.31
N GLY A 18 -18.54 -4.81 -0.40
CA GLY A 18 -19.98 -4.74 -0.10
C GLY A 18 -20.26 -4.38 1.35
N SER A 19 -19.32 -4.63 2.25
CA SER A 19 -19.42 -4.25 3.68
C SER A 19 -18.83 -2.87 3.96
N GLY A 20 -18.45 -2.13 2.93
CA GLY A 20 -17.93 -0.77 3.07
C GLY A 20 -16.42 -0.66 3.17
N ILE A 21 -15.69 -1.75 2.93
CA ILE A 21 -14.23 -1.71 2.92
C ILE A 21 -13.77 -1.24 1.53
N PRO A 22 -12.91 -0.22 1.46
CA PRO A 22 -12.45 0.29 0.16
C PRO A 22 -11.73 -0.76 -0.67
N ALA A 23 -11.86 -0.68 -1.99
CA ALA A 23 -11.08 -1.52 -2.89
C ALA A 23 -9.60 -1.14 -2.79
N GLY A 24 -8.71 -2.12 -2.91
CA GLY A 24 -7.28 -1.91 -2.86
C GLY A 24 -6.56 -3.12 -2.30
N VAL A 25 -5.39 -2.90 -1.75
CA VAL A 25 -4.58 -3.95 -1.14
C VAL A 25 -4.67 -3.86 0.37
N TYR A 26 -5.26 -4.88 0.98
CA TYR A 26 -5.31 -4.99 2.43
C TYR A 26 -3.95 -5.45 2.93
N VAL A 27 -3.30 -4.63 3.74
CA VAL A 27 -1.97 -4.92 4.29
C VAL A 27 -2.13 -5.88 5.46
N THR A 28 -1.56 -7.07 5.34
CA THR A 28 -1.53 -8.02 6.45
C THR A 28 -0.26 -7.86 7.28
N GLU A 29 0.81 -7.38 6.64
CA GLU A 29 2.07 -7.13 7.33
C GLU A 29 2.89 -6.09 6.57
N ALA A 30 3.47 -5.13 7.30
CA ALA A 30 4.56 -4.31 6.81
C ALA A 30 5.84 -4.91 7.39
N VAL A 31 6.71 -5.41 6.53
CA VAL A 31 7.90 -6.16 6.96
C VAL A 31 8.80 -5.24 7.79
N SER A 32 9.21 -5.71 8.97
CA SER A 32 10.05 -4.93 9.88
C SER A 32 11.32 -4.44 9.16
N GLY A 33 11.60 -3.15 9.27
CA GLY A 33 12.76 -2.53 8.64
C GLY A 33 12.62 -2.25 7.15
N SER A 34 11.46 -2.54 6.55
CA SER A 34 11.22 -2.26 5.14
C SER A 34 10.84 -0.79 4.90
N PRO A 35 10.89 -0.32 3.65
CA PRO A 35 10.42 1.04 3.34
C PRO A 35 8.99 1.32 3.81
N ALA A 36 8.07 0.37 3.65
CA ALA A 36 6.70 0.54 4.10
C ALA A 36 6.60 0.67 5.61
N TYR A 37 7.32 -0.20 6.32
CA TYR A 37 7.36 -0.16 7.79
C TYR A 37 7.90 1.17 8.28
N ASP A 38 9.04 1.61 7.71
CA ASP A 38 9.68 2.85 8.12
C ASP A 38 8.82 4.07 7.81
N ALA A 39 8.00 4.00 6.77
CA ALA A 39 7.10 5.09 6.40
C ALA A 39 5.88 5.19 7.31
N GLY A 40 5.53 4.12 8.02
CA GLY A 40 4.39 4.12 8.94
C GLY A 40 3.17 3.35 8.45
N ILE A 41 3.31 2.60 7.36
CA ILE A 41 2.21 1.74 6.89
C ILE A 41 2.06 0.58 7.88
N GLN A 42 0.83 0.23 8.23
CA GLN A 42 0.51 -0.73 9.28
C GLN A 42 -0.43 -1.81 8.78
N PRO A 43 -0.43 -2.99 9.43
CA PRO A 43 -1.46 -3.99 9.16
C PRO A 43 -2.86 -3.40 9.32
N GLY A 44 -3.75 -3.77 8.41
CA GLY A 44 -5.10 -3.24 8.38
C GLY A 44 -5.27 -2.02 7.48
N ASP A 45 -4.20 -1.38 7.07
CA ASP A 45 -4.28 -0.32 6.08
C ASP A 45 -4.64 -0.90 4.72
N ILE A 46 -5.32 -0.12 3.90
CA ILE A 46 -5.68 -0.52 2.54
C ILE A 46 -5.00 0.44 1.59
N ILE A 47 -4.06 -0.07 0.79
CA ILE A 47 -3.35 0.74 -0.19
C ILE A 47 -4.29 1.00 -1.36
N VAL A 48 -4.53 2.28 -1.65
CA VAL A 48 -5.45 2.69 -2.70
C VAL A 48 -4.78 3.49 -3.81
N LYS A 49 -3.55 3.96 -3.58
CA LYS A 49 -2.86 4.77 -4.57
C LYS A 49 -1.35 4.65 -4.40
N PHE A 50 -0.63 4.56 -5.51
CA PHE A 50 0.83 4.50 -5.53
C PHE A 50 1.30 5.57 -6.51
N GLY A 51 1.89 6.65 -5.99
CA GLY A 51 2.20 7.81 -6.80
C GLY A 51 0.92 8.41 -7.35
N THR A 52 0.79 8.46 -8.67
CA THR A 52 -0.41 8.98 -9.32
C THR A 52 -1.37 7.88 -9.75
N LYS A 53 -1.04 6.61 -9.51
CA LYS A 53 -1.82 5.48 -10.00
C LYS A 53 -2.75 4.91 -8.93
N GLU A 54 -4.02 4.74 -9.31
CA GLU A 54 -4.99 4.06 -8.47
C GLU A 54 -4.62 2.59 -8.36
N ILE A 55 -4.76 2.04 -7.15
CA ILE A 55 -4.44 0.65 -6.87
C ILE A 55 -5.74 -0.06 -6.47
N GLY A 56 -6.19 -0.97 -7.32
CA GLY A 56 -7.40 -1.76 -7.04
C GLY A 56 -7.08 -3.21 -6.65
N SER A 57 -5.84 -3.66 -6.84
CA SER A 57 -5.45 -5.04 -6.57
C SER A 57 -3.96 -5.11 -6.26
N PHE A 58 -3.55 -6.24 -5.69
CA PHE A 58 -2.13 -6.49 -5.44
C PHE A 58 -1.33 -6.56 -6.75
N LYS A 59 -1.95 -7.06 -7.81
CA LYS A 59 -1.33 -7.09 -9.14
C LYS A 59 -1.02 -5.68 -9.63
N ASP A 60 -1.95 -4.74 -9.43
CA ASP A 60 -1.71 -3.33 -9.78
C ASP A 60 -0.52 -2.78 -9.01
N LEU A 61 -0.47 -3.07 -7.71
CA LEU A 61 0.61 -2.58 -6.84
C LEU A 61 1.96 -3.15 -7.30
N GLN A 62 2.01 -4.45 -7.58
CA GLN A 62 3.24 -5.08 -8.05
C GLN A 62 3.72 -4.46 -9.35
N ALA A 63 2.81 -4.17 -10.28
CA ALA A 63 3.18 -3.55 -11.56
C ALA A 63 3.81 -2.17 -11.34
N GLN A 64 3.26 -1.38 -10.43
CA GLN A 64 3.81 -0.06 -10.14
C GLN A 64 5.16 -0.15 -9.44
N ILE A 65 5.34 -1.11 -8.54
CA ILE A 65 6.63 -1.32 -7.87
C ILE A 65 7.69 -1.74 -8.90
N GLU A 66 7.34 -2.65 -9.81
CA GLU A 66 8.26 -3.13 -10.84
C GLU A 66 8.68 -2.01 -11.79
N ASN A 67 7.81 -1.03 -12.01
CA ASN A 67 8.10 0.11 -12.87
C ASN A 67 8.80 1.24 -12.13
N SER A 68 9.07 1.09 -10.85
CA SER A 68 9.69 2.13 -10.04
C SER A 68 11.20 1.89 -9.91
N ALA A 69 11.95 2.97 -9.78
CA ALA A 69 13.39 2.89 -9.54
C ALA A 69 13.66 2.79 -8.04
N SER A 70 14.68 2.02 -7.66
CA SER A 70 15.18 2.06 -6.29
C SER A 70 15.79 3.43 -6.00
N GLY A 71 15.71 3.87 -4.76
CA GLY A 71 16.26 5.15 -4.33
C GLY A 71 15.34 6.34 -4.48
N VAL A 72 14.16 6.17 -5.10
CA VAL A 72 13.18 7.25 -5.21
C VAL A 72 12.17 7.16 -4.07
N SER A 73 11.55 8.28 -3.77
CA SER A 73 10.44 8.34 -2.79
C SER A 73 9.13 8.46 -3.54
N VAL A 74 8.14 7.69 -3.09
CA VAL A 74 6.82 7.65 -3.71
C VAL A 74 5.77 7.88 -2.63
N SER A 75 4.77 8.70 -2.94
CA SER A 75 3.63 8.86 -2.05
C SER A 75 2.70 7.66 -2.22
N VAL A 76 2.48 6.94 -1.13
CA VAL A 76 1.56 5.79 -1.11
C VAL A 76 0.39 6.16 -0.20
N ASN A 77 -0.80 6.21 -0.78
CA ASN A 77 -1.99 6.56 -0.02
C ASN A 77 -2.67 5.30 0.47
N VAL A 78 -3.02 5.29 1.73
CA VAL A 78 -3.77 4.19 2.33
C VAL A 78 -5.08 4.71 2.90
N MET A 79 -6.08 3.82 2.97
CA MET A 79 -7.27 4.06 3.76
C MET A 79 -7.05 3.39 5.10
N ARG A 80 -7.14 4.17 6.16
CA ARG A 80 -6.94 3.66 7.54
C ARG A 80 -8.24 3.78 8.30
N LYS A 81 -8.66 2.69 8.92
CA LYS A 81 -9.89 2.67 9.68
C LYS A 81 -9.69 3.37 11.02
N GLY A 82 -10.55 4.33 11.29
CA GLY A 82 -10.62 5.01 12.57
C GLY A 82 -11.99 4.82 13.20
N ARG A 83 -12.29 5.62 14.21
CA ARG A 83 -13.55 5.54 14.93
C ARG A 83 -14.76 5.79 14.03
N ASP A 84 -14.63 6.75 13.13
CA ASP A 84 -15.75 7.22 12.30
C ASP A 84 -15.64 6.75 10.84
N GLY A 85 -14.88 5.69 10.58
CA GLY A 85 -14.72 5.13 9.25
C GLY A 85 -13.29 5.26 8.75
N TYR A 86 -13.14 5.18 7.42
CA TYR A 86 -11.83 5.21 6.78
C TYR A 86 -11.41 6.63 6.47
N THR A 87 -10.11 6.90 6.66
CA THR A 87 -9.50 8.18 6.30
C THR A 87 -8.34 7.89 5.36
N GLU A 88 -8.23 8.66 4.28
CA GLU A 88 -7.11 8.52 3.35
C GLU A 88 -5.89 9.25 3.90
N ILE A 89 -4.77 8.53 4.00
CA ILE A 89 -3.53 9.06 4.57
C ILE A 89 -2.40 8.81 3.57
N PRO A 90 -1.65 9.86 3.16
CA PRO A 90 -0.48 9.67 2.32
C PRO A 90 0.74 9.35 3.20
N PHE A 91 1.54 8.39 2.75
CA PHE A 91 2.84 8.08 3.35
C PHE A 91 3.92 8.21 2.29
N LEU A 92 4.99 8.90 2.62
CA LEU A 92 6.14 8.99 1.72
C LEU A 92 7.04 7.78 1.96
N VAL A 93 7.12 6.92 0.97
CA VAL A 93 7.86 5.66 1.05
C VAL A 93 9.14 5.79 0.25
N SER A 94 10.28 5.63 0.90
CA SER A 94 11.59 5.69 0.24
C SER A 94 11.95 4.28 -0.24
N LEU A 95 11.82 4.05 -1.55
CA LEU A 95 12.06 2.75 -2.15
C LEU A 95 13.54 2.39 -2.09
N ARG A 96 13.81 1.12 -1.82
CA ARG A 96 15.18 0.60 -1.79
C ARG A 96 15.33 -0.53 -2.78
N ALA A 97 16.58 -0.81 -3.14
CA ALA A 97 16.88 -2.02 -3.87
C ALA A 97 16.70 -3.21 -2.92
N ARG A 98 16.22 -4.31 -3.47
CA ARG A 98 16.00 -5.50 -2.69
C ARG A 98 17.29 -6.30 -2.46
#